data_2a96f33acfc2094bcaf35ce8454e17af
#
_entry.id   2a96f33acfc2094bcaf35ce8454e17af
#
_cell.length_a   1.000
_cell.length_b   1.000
_cell.length_c   1.000
_cell.angle_alpha   90.00
_cell.angle_beta   90.00
_cell.angle_gamma   90.00
#
_symmetry.space_group_name_H-M   'P 1'
#
loop_
_entity.id
_entity.type
_entity.pdbx_description
1 polymer ?
#
loop_
_entity_poly.entity_id
_entity_poly.type
_entity_poly.pdbx_seq_one_letter_code
_entity_poly.pdbx_strand_id
1 'polypeptide(L)'
;MRPKTIIISPDAADRNGVCLAQTPAVAGNLTIAGALATGGVATMDIARHLSIYSDADESGVTFTITGTDRNGAALTETIVGPNATTTNGLRNFLTVTQVAVDAAGTGNVEVGSADELETKWYPADHYKTDYYSYSVQLSSGASLTHRLEYTLDDVYADAFTEYGAAIFEDLGDSAIDVSSKLSSQLLTAYRLNITVFSSGIATLRVLQ
;
A
#
# COMPACT_ATOMS: atom_id res chain seq x y z
N MET A 1 30.45 5.38 -1.11
CA MET A 1 29.32 5.07 -2.03
C MET A 1 28.84 3.67 -1.69
N ARG A 2 27.60 3.53 -1.20
CA ARG A 2 27.02 2.24 -0.82
C ARG A 2 25.82 1.95 -1.71
N PRO A 3 25.89 0.96 -2.60
CA PRO A 3 24.71 0.53 -3.36
C PRO A 3 23.72 -0.14 -2.40
N LYS A 4 22.45 0.19 -2.53
CA LYS A 4 21.33 -0.49 -1.87
C LYS A 4 20.42 -1.10 -2.92
N THR A 5 20.10 -2.37 -2.76
CA THR A 5 19.18 -3.10 -3.63
C THR A 5 17.97 -3.53 -2.82
N ILE A 6 16.78 -3.25 -3.33
CA ILE A 6 15.49 -3.58 -2.74
C ILE A 6 14.71 -4.34 -3.79
N ILE A 7 14.30 -5.56 -3.47
CA ILE A 7 13.49 -6.43 -4.35
C ILE A 7 12.07 -6.43 -3.81
N ILE A 8 11.10 -6.19 -4.69
CA ILE A 8 9.69 -6.13 -4.36
C ILE A 8 8.97 -7.10 -5.28
N SER A 9 8.36 -8.14 -4.69
CA SER A 9 7.69 -9.23 -5.38
C SER A 9 6.36 -9.51 -4.69
N PRO A 10 5.35 -8.64 -4.89
CA PRO A 10 4.05 -8.81 -4.26
C PRO A 10 3.27 -9.98 -4.87
N ASP A 11 2.37 -10.57 -4.09
CA ASP A 11 1.31 -11.42 -4.63
C ASP A 11 0.28 -10.57 -5.40
N ALA A 12 -0.45 -11.18 -6.32
CA ALA A 12 -1.54 -10.49 -7.02
C ALA A 12 -2.61 -10.02 -6.01
N ALA A 13 -3.30 -8.93 -6.33
CA ALA A 13 -4.42 -8.45 -5.52
C ALA A 13 -5.51 -9.53 -5.43
N ASP A 14 -6.09 -9.68 -4.25
CA ASP A 14 -7.18 -10.62 -3.96
C ASP A 14 -8.38 -9.85 -3.41
N ARG A 15 -9.41 -9.66 -4.25
CA ARG A 15 -10.58 -8.85 -3.95
C ARG A 15 -11.34 -9.27 -2.68
N ASN A 16 -11.33 -10.56 -2.35
CA ASN A 16 -12.03 -11.12 -1.20
C ASN A 16 -11.09 -11.85 -0.22
N GLY A 17 -9.80 -11.57 -0.32
CA GLY A 17 -8.78 -12.23 0.50
C GLY A 17 -8.92 -11.97 2.00
N VAL A 18 -9.58 -10.89 2.42
CA VAL A 18 -9.85 -10.55 3.83
C VAL A 18 -11.24 -11.03 4.24
N CYS A 19 -12.29 -10.56 3.58
CA CYS A 19 -13.67 -10.95 3.84
C CYS A 19 -14.29 -11.51 2.55
N LEU A 20 -14.79 -12.74 2.62
CA LEU A 20 -15.62 -13.31 1.57
C LEU A 20 -16.92 -12.53 1.44
N ALA A 21 -17.60 -12.68 0.29
CA ALA A 21 -18.87 -12.02 0.02
C ALA A 21 -19.87 -12.27 1.14
N GLN A 22 -20.38 -11.18 1.73
CA GLN A 22 -21.37 -11.19 2.81
C GLN A 22 -22.19 -9.90 2.81
N THR A 23 -23.47 -10.01 3.16
CA THR A 23 -24.35 -8.83 3.28
C THR A 23 -24.51 -8.48 4.75
N PRO A 24 -24.03 -7.32 5.22
CA PRO A 24 -24.19 -6.90 6.60
C PRO A 24 -25.67 -6.51 6.84
N ALA A 25 -26.38 -7.26 7.68
CA ALA A 25 -27.79 -7.03 7.99
C ALA A 25 -28.00 -5.85 8.95
N VAL A 26 -26.99 -5.48 9.73
CA VAL A 26 -26.97 -4.41 10.73
C VAL A 26 -25.55 -3.86 10.85
N ALA A 27 -25.40 -2.72 11.52
CA ALA A 27 -24.09 -2.24 11.95
C ALA A 27 -23.36 -3.33 12.78
N GLY A 28 -22.07 -3.51 12.54
CA GLY A 28 -21.28 -4.52 13.24
C GLY A 28 -20.04 -4.96 12.47
N ASN A 29 -19.45 -6.07 12.88
CA ASN A 29 -18.24 -6.60 12.27
C ASN A 29 -18.56 -7.58 11.14
N LEU A 30 -17.82 -7.44 10.05
CA LEU A 30 -17.76 -8.45 8.99
C LEU A 30 -16.91 -9.64 9.46
N THR A 31 -17.22 -10.82 8.93
CA THR A 31 -16.44 -12.02 9.18
C THR A 31 -15.17 -12.01 8.32
N ILE A 32 -14.00 -12.06 8.97
CA ILE A 32 -12.70 -12.18 8.30
C ILE A 32 -12.44 -13.67 8.08
N ALA A 33 -12.65 -14.13 6.84
CA ALA A 33 -12.56 -15.54 6.45
C ALA A 33 -12.10 -15.73 4.97
N GLY A 34 -11.48 -14.71 4.37
CA GLY A 34 -10.91 -14.79 3.02
C GLY A 34 -9.63 -15.64 2.98
N ALA A 35 -9.04 -15.79 1.80
CA ALA A 35 -7.86 -16.63 1.59
C ALA A 35 -6.62 -16.15 2.36
N LEU A 36 -6.53 -14.85 2.69
CA LEU A 36 -5.45 -14.27 3.49
C LEU A 36 -5.69 -14.41 5.00
N ALA A 37 -6.85 -14.96 5.41
CA ALA A 37 -7.28 -15.00 6.81
C ALA A 37 -6.91 -16.32 7.48
N THR A 38 -6.37 -16.23 8.69
CA THR A 38 -6.16 -17.36 9.59
C THR A 38 -6.59 -16.95 11.00
N GLY A 39 -7.53 -17.70 11.60
CA GLY A 39 -8.00 -17.43 12.95
C GLY A 39 -8.68 -16.05 13.11
N GLY A 40 -9.31 -15.53 12.05
CA GLY A 40 -9.98 -14.21 12.08
C GLY A 40 -9.05 -13.00 11.89
N VAL A 41 -7.80 -13.23 11.51
CA VAL A 41 -6.83 -12.20 11.16
C VAL A 41 -6.36 -12.44 9.73
N ALA A 42 -6.48 -11.44 8.87
CA ALA A 42 -5.89 -11.49 7.54
C ALA A 42 -4.47 -10.90 7.56
N THR A 43 -3.54 -11.52 6.82
CA THR A 43 -2.14 -11.09 6.73
C THR A 43 -1.73 -11.00 5.27
N MET A 44 -1.22 -9.83 4.88
CA MET A 44 -0.69 -9.57 3.54
C MET A 44 0.77 -10.03 3.45
N ASP A 45 1.21 -10.42 2.26
CA ASP A 45 2.62 -10.70 1.95
C ASP A 45 3.50 -9.46 2.08
N ILE A 46 2.97 -8.32 1.62
CA ILE A 46 3.53 -6.97 1.73
C ILE A 46 2.41 -6.04 2.17
N ALA A 47 2.73 -5.08 3.04
CA ALA A 47 1.74 -4.08 3.45
C ALA A 47 1.25 -3.29 2.22
N ARG A 48 -0.07 -3.27 2.02
CA ARG A 48 -0.72 -2.67 0.84
C ARG A 48 -2.07 -2.05 1.18
N HIS A 49 -2.60 -1.30 0.25
CA HIS A 49 -3.96 -0.77 0.35
C HIS A 49 -4.97 -1.91 0.38
N LEU A 50 -6.13 -1.64 0.98
CA LEU A 50 -7.26 -2.56 0.97
C LEU A 50 -8.30 -2.09 -0.02
N SER A 51 -9.03 -3.03 -0.60
CA SER A 51 -10.16 -2.76 -1.49
C SER A 51 -11.46 -3.25 -0.85
N ILE A 52 -12.51 -2.47 -1.04
CA ILE A 52 -13.89 -2.84 -0.71
C ILE A 52 -14.68 -2.89 -2.02
N TYR A 53 -15.25 -4.03 -2.31
CA TYR A 53 -16.16 -4.21 -3.43
C TYR A 53 -17.57 -4.43 -2.94
N SER A 54 -18.57 -3.89 -3.63
CA SER A 54 -19.96 -4.28 -3.47
C SER A 54 -20.65 -4.41 -4.83
N ASP A 55 -21.63 -5.30 -4.91
CA ASP A 55 -22.51 -5.48 -6.06
C ASP A 55 -23.72 -4.52 -6.03
N ALA A 56 -23.87 -3.71 -4.97
CA ALA A 56 -24.92 -2.73 -4.79
C ALA A 56 -24.38 -1.39 -4.28
N ASP A 57 -25.27 -0.42 -4.03
CA ASP A 57 -24.92 0.90 -3.53
C ASP A 57 -24.73 0.88 -2.00
N GLU A 58 -23.46 0.94 -1.58
CA GLU A 58 -23.05 1.06 -0.18
C GLU A 58 -22.49 2.45 0.15
N SER A 59 -22.72 3.46 -0.68
CA SER A 59 -22.18 4.81 -0.47
C SER A 59 -22.69 5.49 0.81
N GLY A 60 -23.75 4.98 1.39
CA GLY A 60 -24.27 5.39 2.71
C GLY A 60 -23.69 4.62 3.88
N VAL A 61 -22.82 3.64 3.65
CA VAL A 61 -22.21 2.78 4.68
C VAL A 61 -20.73 3.13 4.82
N THR A 62 -20.26 3.26 6.05
CA THR A 62 -18.86 3.54 6.35
C THR A 62 -18.19 2.29 6.91
N PHE A 63 -17.08 1.92 6.31
CA PHE A 63 -16.26 0.79 6.72
C PHE A 63 -15.09 1.30 7.57
N THR A 64 -14.95 0.79 8.78
CA THR A 64 -13.79 1.04 9.65
C THR A 64 -12.94 -0.22 9.69
N ILE A 65 -11.73 -0.13 9.18
CA ILE A 65 -10.77 -1.24 9.13
C ILE A 65 -9.71 -1.01 10.20
N THR A 66 -9.44 -2.02 11.00
CA THR A 66 -8.40 -1.98 12.05
C THR A 66 -7.42 -3.12 11.85
N GLY A 67 -6.15 -2.83 12.06
CA GLY A 67 -5.06 -3.79 11.89
C GLY A 67 -3.72 -3.21 12.28
N THR A 68 -2.68 -3.60 11.55
CA THR A 68 -1.33 -3.06 11.75
C THR A 68 -0.71 -2.65 10.42
N ASP A 69 0.16 -1.66 10.49
CA ASP A 69 1.06 -1.31 9.40
C ASP A 69 2.22 -2.33 9.26
N ARG A 70 3.14 -2.07 8.32
CA ARG A 70 4.33 -2.90 8.06
C ARG A 70 5.33 -2.98 9.23
N ASN A 71 5.26 -2.06 10.20
CA ASN A 71 6.12 -2.02 11.39
C ASN A 71 5.45 -2.68 12.59
N GLY A 72 4.20 -3.16 12.44
CA GLY A 72 3.39 -3.72 13.51
C GLY A 72 2.70 -2.66 14.38
N ALA A 73 2.77 -1.38 14.02
CA ALA A 73 2.04 -0.33 14.71
C ALA A 73 0.54 -0.40 14.38
N ALA A 74 -0.30 -0.08 15.36
CA ALA A 74 -1.75 -0.08 15.18
C ALA A 74 -2.17 0.91 14.08
N LEU A 75 -3.02 0.45 13.17
CA LEU A 75 -3.50 1.21 12.04
C LEU A 75 -5.02 1.09 11.95
N THR A 76 -5.68 2.23 11.72
CA THR A 76 -7.12 2.27 11.48
C THR A 76 -7.40 3.20 10.30
N GLU A 77 -8.29 2.78 9.43
CA GLU A 77 -8.75 3.56 8.28
C GLU A 77 -10.26 3.48 8.17
N THR A 78 -10.86 4.60 7.74
CA THR A 78 -12.28 4.70 7.46
C THR A 78 -12.48 4.92 5.98
N ILE A 79 -13.28 4.07 5.33
CA ILE A 79 -13.54 4.08 3.90
C ILE A 79 -15.05 4.15 3.70
N VAL A 80 -15.50 5.09 2.87
CA VAL A 80 -16.91 5.13 2.43
C VAL A 80 -17.15 4.00 1.44
N GLY A 81 -18.24 3.29 1.61
CA GLY A 81 -18.59 2.14 0.78
C GLY A 81 -18.76 2.50 -0.70
N PRO A 82 -18.50 1.54 -1.59
CA PRO A 82 -18.64 1.73 -3.03
C PRO A 82 -20.10 1.73 -3.48
N ASN A 83 -20.36 2.27 -4.67
CA ASN A 83 -21.65 2.17 -5.35
C ASN A 83 -21.53 1.20 -6.53
N ALA A 84 -21.88 -0.07 -6.33
CA ALA A 84 -21.80 -1.15 -7.31
C ALA A 84 -20.44 -1.23 -8.04
N THR A 85 -19.36 -1.05 -7.29
CA THR A 85 -17.98 -0.97 -7.82
C THR A 85 -16.97 -1.36 -6.73
N THR A 86 -15.71 -0.97 -6.91
CA THR A 86 -14.65 -1.09 -5.91
C THR A 86 -14.18 0.29 -5.45
N THR A 87 -13.94 0.44 -4.16
CA THR A 87 -13.26 1.60 -3.57
C THR A 87 -12.01 1.11 -2.85
N ASN A 88 -10.87 1.77 -3.09
CA ASN A 88 -9.61 1.48 -2.41
C ASN A 88 -9.40 2.40 -1.22
N GLY A 89 -8.78 1.87 -0.17
CA GLY A 89 -8.22 2.65 0.92
C GLY A 89 -6.92 3.36 0.49
N LEU A 90 -6.38 4.16 1.40
CA LEU A 90 -5.18 4.97 1.19
C LEU A 90 -4.03 4.56 2.13
N ARG A 91 -4.25 3.56 2.98
CA ARG A 91 -3.28 3.13 3.98
C ARG A 91 -2.81 1.70 3.74
N ASN A 92 -1.53 1.47 4.00
CA ASN A 92 -0.90 0.16 3.80
C ASN A 92 -1.04 -0.71 5.06
N PHE A 93 -1.92 -1.70 5.01
CA PHE A 93 -2.09 -2.70 6.05
C PHE A 93 -1.20 -3.92 5.80
N LEU A 94 -0.49 -4.37 6.83
CA LEU A 94 0.16 -5.68 6.85
C LEU A 94 -0.79 -6.73 7.41
N THR A 95 -1.54 -6.40 8.47
CA THR A 95 -2.58 -7.27 9.02
C THR A 95 -3.90 -6.54 9.14
N VAL A 96 -5.02 -7.29 9.06
CA VAL A 96 -6.36 -6.80 9.34
C VAL A 96 -6.98 -7.69 10.41
N THR A 97 -7.38 -7.07 11.52
CA THR A 97 -7.97 -7.75 12.68
C THR A 97 -9.46 -7.48 12.83
N GLN A 98 -9.98 -6.43 12.19
CA GLN A 98 -11.38 -6.06 12.22
C GLN A 98 -11.76 -5.28 10.96
N VAL A 99 -12.97 -5.56 10.46
CA VAL A 99 -13.68 -4.74 9.48
C VAL A 99 -15.07 -4.51 10.05
N ALA A 100 -15.36 -3.27 10.46
CA ALA A 100 -16.65 -2.89 11.02
C ALA A 100 -17.41 -2.01 10.02
N VAL A 101 -18.75 -2.16 9.99
CA VAL A 101 -19.66 -1.30 9.23
C VAL A 101 -20.58 -0.55 10.20
N ASP A 102 -20.92 0.69 9.89
CA ASP A 102 -21.76 1.56 10.72
C ASP A 102 -23.26 1.40 10.47
N ALA A 103 -23.66 0.71 9.38
CA ALA A 103 -25.05 0.48 9.01
C ALA A 103 -25.25 -0.89 8.33
N ALA A 104 -26.49 -1.25 8.07
CA ALA A 104 -26.83 -2.37 7.20
C ALA A 104 -26.42 -2.06 5.76
N GLY A 105 -25.83 -3.05 5.09
CA GLY A 105 -25.57 -2.98 3.65
C GLY A 105 -26.78 -3.43 2.83
N THR A 106 -26.74 -3.09 1.56
CA THR A 106 -27.79 -3.43 0.57
C THR A 106 -27.37 -4.59 -0.34
N GLY A 107 -26.08 -4.81 -0.51
CA GLY A 107 -25.54 -5.86 -1.37
C GLY A 107 -24.50 -6.74 -0.68
N ASN A 108 -23.89 -7.61 -1.49
CA ASN A 108 -22.76 -8.42 -1.05
C ASN A 108 -21.50 -7.56 -1.07
N VAL A 109 -20.86 -7.50 0.09
CA VAL A 109 -19.59 -6.80 0.28
C VAL A 109 -18.46 -7.81 0.36
N GLU A 110 -17.38 -7.54 -0.33
CA GLU A 110 -16.11 -8.25 -0.26
C GLU A 110 -15.01 -7.27 0.17
N VAL A 111 -14.08 -7.74 0.98
CA VAL A 111 -12.91 -6.94 1.38
C VAL A 111 -11.65 -7.73 1.07
N GLY A 112 -10.68 -7.08 0.44
CA GLY A 112 -9.45 -7.72 0.07
C GLY A 112 -8.28 -6.77 -0.09
N SER A 113 -7.22 -7.27 -0.70
CA SER A 113 -6.04 -6.48 -1.01
C SER A 113 -6.22 -5.74 -2.34
N ALA A 114 -5.80 -4.48 -2.39
CA ALA A 114 -5.71 -3.71 -3.63
C ALA A 114 -4.38 -3.99 -4.36
N ASP A 115 -4.26 -3.50 -5.58
CA ASP A 115 -3.07 -3.58 -6.41
C ASP A 115 -2.05 -2.44 -6.13
N GLU A 116 -2.40 -1.50 -5.28
CA GLU A 116 -1.54 -0.40 -4.84
C GLU A 116 -0.77 -0.77 -3.57
N LEU A 117 0.53 -0.49 -3.57
CA LEU A 117 1.39 -0.71 -2.41
C LEU A 117 2.62 0.21 -2.43
N GLU A 118 3.14 0.49 -1.26
CA GLU A 118 4.35 1.28 -1.07
C GLU A 118 5.36 0.50 -0.25
N THR A 119 6.65 0.65 -0.56
CA THR A 119 7.69 0.15 0.33
C THR A 119 7.79 1.02 1.57
N LYS A 120 8.49 0.55 2.61
CA LYS A 120 8.87 1.42 3.71
C LYS A 120 9.78 2.54 3.21
N TRP A 121 9.85 3.61 3.99
CA TRP A 121 10.86 4.65 3.79
C TRP A 121 12.25 4.10 4.07
N TYR A 122 13.15 4.29 3.13
CA TYR A 122 14.56 3.94 3.26
C TYR A 122 15.35 5.21 3.49
N PRO A 123 15.99 5.36 4.67
CA PRO A 123 16.81 6.53 4.93
C PRO A 123 17.95 6.65 3.93
N ALA A 124 18.19 7.87 3.51
CA ALA A 124 19.31 8.22 2.67
C ALA A 124 20.61 8.29 3.47
N ASP A 125 21.76 8.13 2.81
CA ASP A 125 23.07 8.27 3.46
C ASP A 125 23.41 9.76 3.64
N HIS A 126 23.26 10.26 4.86
CA HIS A 126 23.50 11.67 5.19
C HIS A 126 24.98 12.10 5.15
N TYR A 127 25.90 11.15 5.03
CA TYR A 127 27.34 11.46 4.88
C TYR A 127 27.72 11.82 3.46
N LYS A 128 26.79 11.71 2.52
CA LYS A 128 27.01 12.06 1.12
C LYS A 128 26.52 13.46 0.82
N THR A 129 27.35 14.25 0.16
CA THR A 129 27.03 15.62 -0.24
C THR A 129 26.68 15.75 -1.72
N ASP A 130 26.77 14.62 -2.47
CA ASP A 130 26.54 14.58 -3.92
C ASP A 130 25.17 13.98 -4.26
N TYR A 131 24.96 13.75 -5.55
CA TYR A 131 23.69 13.25 -6.09
C TYR A 131 23.45 11.77 -5.75
N TYR A 132 22.18 11.42 -5.56
CA TYR A 132 21.73 10.04 -5.57
C TYR A 132 21.44 9.60 -7.00
N SER A 133 21.84 8.39 -7.35
CA SER A 133 21.42 7.77 -8.61
C SER A 133 20.60 6.55 -8.29
N TYR A 134 19.50 6.35 -9.02
CA TYR A 134 18.68 5.16 -8.82
C TYR A 134 18.32 4.50 -10.16
N SER A 135 17.96 3.24 -10.08
CA SER A 135 17.30 2.52 -11.17
C SER A 135 16.22 1.63 -10.60
N VAL A 136 15.09 1.56 -11.30
CA VAL A 136 14.07 0.55 -11.10
C VAL A 136 14.11 -0.37 -12.30
N GLN A 137 14.35 -1.65 -12.06
CA GLN A 137 14.36 -2.68 -13.10
C GLN A 137 13.21 -3.65 -12.85
N LEU A 138 12.45 -3.91 -13.90
CA LEU A 138 11.34 -4.84 -13.88
C LEU A 138 11.79 -6.22 -14.36
N SER A 139 11.20 -7.29 -13.83
CA SER A 139 11.39 -8.63 -14.36
C SER A 139 10.77 -8.76 -15.76
N SER A 140 11.28 -9.67 -16.58
CA SER A 140 10.69 -9.95 -17.89
C SER A 140 9.22 -10.34 -17.77
N GLY A 141 8.36 -9.67 -18.53
CA GLY A 141 6.91 -9.88 -18.49
C GLY A 141 6.19 -9.30 -17.28
N ALA A 142 6.85 -8.45 -16.50
CA ALA A 142 6.18 -7.72 -15.42
C ALA A 142 5.07 -6.81 -15.97
N SER A 143 3.95 -6.78 -15.23
CA SER A 143 2.82 -5.89 -15.47
C SER A 143 2.57 -5.09 -14.21
N LEU A 144 3.24 -3.97 -14.08
CA LEU A 144 3.12 -3.05 -12.95
C LEU A 144 3.50 -1.63 -13.37
N THR A 145 2.98 -0.66 -12.62
CA THR A 145 3.34 0.75 -12.73
C THR A 145 3.95 1.20 -11.41
N HIS A 146 5.05 1.92 -11.48
CA HIS A 146 5.80 2.35 -10.31
C HIS A 146 6.27 3.79 -10.43
N ARG A 147 6.56 4.41 -9.28
CA ARG A 147 7.28 5.69 -9.17
C ARG A 147 8.18 5.68 -7.95
N LEU A 148 9.27 6.43 -8.04
CA LEU A 148 10.11 6.71 -6.89
C LEU A 148 9.57 7.94 -6.17
N GLU A 149 9.38 7.82 -4.88
CA GLU A 149 9.01 8.92 -3.99
C GLU A 149 10.15 9.21 -3.02
N TYR A 150 10.31 10.47 -2.64
CA TYR A 150 11.26 10.89 -1.63
C TYR A 150 10.64 11.91 -0.68
N THR A 151 11.23 12.07 0.49
CA THR A 151 10.81 13.04 1.49
C THR A 151 11.99 13.81 2.04
N LEU A 152 11.72 15.01 2.53
CA LEU A 152 12.67 15.85 3.30
C LEU A 152 12.38 15.77 4.80
N ASP A 153 11.31 15.08 5.20
CA ASP A 153 10.94 14.92 6.60
C ASP A 153 11.93 14.01 7.32
N ASP A 154 12.12 14.26 8.60
CA ASP A 154 12.95 13.42 9.46
C ASP A 154 12.23 12.10 9.79
N VAL A 155 12.59 11.05 9.04
CA VAL A 155 12.00 9.71 9.22
C VAL A 155 12.42 9.02 10.53
N TYR A 156 13.32 9.62 11.31
CA TYR A 156 13.73 9.16 12.62
C TYR A 156 13.04 9.89 13.77
N ALA A 157 12.29 10.97 13.47
CA ALA A 157 11.58 11.69 14.51
C ALA A 157 10.44 10.86 15.11
N ASP A 158 10.25 10.93 16.42
CA ASP A 158 9.16 10.22 17.12
C ASP A 158 7.76 10.61 16.60
N ALA A 159 7.63 11.83 16.08
CA ALA A 159 6.37 12.32 15.49
C ALA A 159 6.20 11.94 14.00
N PHE A 160 7.18 11.26 13.38
CA PHE A 160 7.07 10.87 11.98
C PHE A 160 5.97 9.84 11.79
N THR A 161 5.08 10.10 10.83
CA THR A 161 4.09 9.12 10.38
C THR A 161 4.23 8.91 8.89
N GLU A 162 4.17 7.65 8.43
CA GLU A 162 4.31 7.32 6.99
C GLU A 162 3.28 8.05 6.12
N TYR A 163 2.09 8.29 6.66
CA TYR A 163 0.97 8.92 5.95
C TYR A 163 0.93 10.46 6.08
N GLY A 164 1.73 11.03 6.94
CA GLY A 164 1.85 12.48 7.13
C GLY A 164 3.09 13.09 6.49
N ALA A 165 3.95 12.26 5.89
CA ALA A 165 5.19 12.72 5.26
C ALA A 165 4.90 13.58 4.02
N ALA A 166 5.63 14.68 3.86
CA ALA A 166 5.64 15.41 2.61
C ALA A 166 6.30 14.58 1.52
N ILE A 167 5.55 14.24 0.48
CA ILE A 167 5.98 13.35 -0.60
C ILE A 167 6.31 14.17 -1.84
N PHE A 168 7.49 13.89 -2.42
CA PHE A 168 7.90 14.40 -3.70
C PHE A 168 8.14 13.24 -4.65
N GLU A 169 7.70 13.37 -5.88
CA GLU A 169 7.85 12.36 -6.93
C GLU A 169 9.03 12.68 -7.84
N ASP A 170 9.76 11.64 -8.26
CA ASP A 170 10.76 11.76 -9.31
C ASP A 170 10.25 11.04 -10.57
N LEU A 171 10.17 11.74 -11.67
CA LEU A 171 9.74 11.28 -13.01
C LEU A 171 8.27 10.82 -13.15
N GLY A 172 7.45 10.77 -12.08
CA GLY A 172 6.07 10.28 -12.15
C GLY A 172 5.96 8.76 -12.40
N ASP A 173 4.77 8.32 -12.81
CA ASP A 173 4.46 6.90 -13.02
C ASP A 173 5.15 6.31 -14.25
N SER A 174 5.72 5.11 -14.12
CA SER A 174 6.39 4.38 -15.19
C SER A 174 6.04 2.89 -15.17
N ALA A 175 5.75 2.31 -16.32
CA ALA A 175 5.54 0.89 -16.53
C ALA A 175 6.75 0.17 -17.17
N ILE A 176 7.89 0.84 -17.24
CA ILE A 176 9.13 0.31 -17.84
C ILE A 176 10.30 0.53 -16.89
N ASP A 177 11.43 -0.08 -17.21
CA ASP A 177 12.70 0.18 -16.52
C ASP A 177 13.04 1.66 -16.54
N VAL A 178 13.43 2.20 -15.40
CA VAL A 178 13.82 3.60 -15.24
C VAL A 178 15.19 3.67 -14.60
N SER A 179 16.01 4.59 -15.09
CA SER A 179 17.22 5.01 -14.38
C SER A 179 17.32 6.53 -14.42
N SER A 180 17.57 7.13 -13.27
CA SER A 180 17.67 8.57 -13.16
C SER A 180 18.68 8.98 -12.11
N LYS A 181 18.96 10.25 -12.10
CA LYS A 181 19.78 10.92 -11.12
C LYS A 181 18.88 11.88 -10.36
N LEU A 182 18.66 11.62 -9.09
CA LEU A 182 18.01 12.58 -8.19
C LEU A 182 18.91 13.81 -8.10
N SER A 183 18.49 14.88 -8.78
CA SER A 183 19.30 16.09 -8.89
C SER A 183 19.25 16.91 -7.62
N SER A 184 20.41 17.28 -7.11
CA SER A 184 20.69 18.45 -6.26
C SER A 184 19.93 18.64 -4.93
N GLN A 185 19.01 17.78 -4.54
CA GLN A 185 18.34 17.90 -3.24
C GLN A 185 18.87 16.85 -2.26
N LEU A 186 19.26 17.29 -1.10
CA LEU A 186 19.50 16.43 0.04
C LEU A 186 18.15 15.88 0.49
N LEU A 187 17.86 14.64 0.15
CA LEU A 187 16.64 13.96 0.62
C LEU A 187 16.92 13.21 1.92
N THR A 188 15.92 13.09 2.76
CA THR A 188 16.03 12.37 4.04
C THR A 188 15.77 10.89 3.86
N ALA A 189 14.79 10.54 3.04
CA ALA A 189 14.46 9.16 2.74
C ALA A 189 13.78 9.03 1.36
N TYR A 190 13.75 7.80 0.86
CA TYR A 190 13.08 7.44 -0.40
C TYR A 190 12.30 6.13 -0.23
N ARG A 191 11.29 5.93 -1.09
CA ARG A 191 10.55 4.68 -1.20
C ARG A 191 10.12 4.42 -2.65
N LEU A 192 9.79 3.17 -2.97
CA LEU A 192 9.11 2.84 -4.22
C LEU A 192 7.62 2.70 -3.94
N ASN A 193 6.82 3.43 -4.72
CA ASN A 193 5.38 3.28 -4.78
C ASN A 193 5.04 2.50 -6.05
N ILE A 194 4.28 1.41 -5.90
CA ILE A 194 3.68 0.67 -7.00
C ILE A 194 2.22 1.05 -7.04
N THR A 195 1.84 1.82 -8.06
CA THR A 195 0.50 2.40 -8.20
C THR A 195 -0.48 1.45 -8.90
N VAL A 196 0.02 0.48 -9.64
CA VAL A 196 -0.74 -0.62 -10.25
C VAL A 196 0.12 -1.87 -10.23
N PHE A 197 -0.42 -2.98 -9.78
CA PHE A 197 0.28 -4.26 -9.77
C PHE A 197 -0.62 -5.40 -10.26
N SER A 198 -0.16 -6.13 -11.27
CA SER A 198 -0.77 -7.37 -11.72
C SER A 198 0.18 -8.56 -11.57
N SER A 199 1.45 -8.37 -11.92
CA SER A 199 2.47 -9.44 -11.82
C SER A 199 3.89 -8.90 -11.95
N GLY A 200 4.85 -9.71 -11.48
CA GLY A 200 6.27 -9.46 -11.73
C GLY A 200 7.03 -8.99 -10.49
N ILE A 201 8.27 -8.58 -10.70
CA ILE A 201 9.20 -8.15 -9.66
C ILE A 201 9.75 -6.77 -10.06
N ALA A 202 9.75 -5.85 -9.11
CA ALA A 202 10.46 -4.58 -9.23
C ALA A 202 11.74 -4.63 -8.38
N THR A 203 12.87 -4.24 -8.96
CA THR A 203 14.15 -4.12 -8.26
C THR A 203 14.61 -2.68 -8.26
N LEU A 204 14.51 -2.03 -7.11
CA LEU A 204 15.04 -0.70 -6.89
C LEU A 204 16.51 -0.79 -6.47
N ARG A 205 17.39 -0.12 -7.19
CA ARG A 205 18.79 0.07 -6.83
C ARG A 205 19.06 1.54 -6.63
N VAL A 206 19.65 1.86 -5.49
CA VAL A 206 20.04 3.24 -5.16
C VAL A 206 21.52 3.26 -4.88
N LEU A 207 22.21 4.19 -5.53
CA LEU A 207 23.61 4.47 -5.31
C LEU A 207 23.72 5.76 -4.50
N GLN A 208 24.16 5.61 -3.27
CA GLN A 208 24.29 6.68 -2.28
C GLN A 208 25.66 6.70 -1.61
#